data_55cbdd4d79f62ee0adea71c7fa3483fa
#
_entry.id   55cbdd4d79f62ee0adea71c7fa3483fa
#
_cell.length_a   1.000
_cell.length_b   1.000
_cell.length_c   1.000
_cell.angle_alpha   90.00
_cell.angle_beta   90.00
_cell.angle_gamma   90.00
#
_symmetry.space_group_name_H-M   'P 1'
#
loop_
_entity.id
_entity.type
_entity.pdbx_description
1 polymer ?
#
loop_
_entity_poly.entity_id
_entity_poly.type
_entity_poly.pdbx_seq_one_letter_code
_entity_poly.pdbx_strand_id
1 'polypeptide(L)'
;LPEEILQQIAEKSSGSYRDGFVFLEKILSQKELDEKTVTSLLAGVDFGTLVKFAAKLAEKDTKEAILLLNNLIAQGVSAQAINLEFIQFLRNLLFVKVGVFDNFGLTAENLTTLAKLSDDFDQSQILELLKLFESAIQAKNSPIAQLPTELAIAQFCLKD
;
A
#
# COMPACT_ATOMS: atom_id res chain seq x y z
N LEU A 1 -20.93 -14.93 -4.80
CA LEU A 1 -19.47 -15.03 -5.10
C LEU A 1 -19.14 -16.48 -5.45
N PRO A 2 -18.35 -16.74 -6.49
CA PRO A 2 -17.83 -18.07 -6.79
C PRO A 2 -17.07 -18.67 -5.60
N GLU A 3 -17.15 -19.98 -5.43
CA GLU A 3 -16.51 -20.69 -4.31
C GLU A 3 -14.98 -20.50 -4.30
N GLU A 4 -14.38 -20.40 -5.48
CA GLU A 4 -12.95 -20.15 -5.68
C GLU A 4 -12.51 -18.80 -5.10
N ILE A 5 -13.36 -17.76 -5.21
CA ILE A 5 -13.10 -16.43 -4.63
C ILE A 5 -13.17 -16.49 -3.11
N LEU A 6 -14.15 -17.20 -2.56
CA LEU A 6 -14.28 -17.36 -1.10
C LEU A 6 -13.08 -18.13 -0.52
N GLN A 7 -12.59 -19.11 -1.25
CA GLN A 7 -11.40 -19.85 -0.85
C GLN A 7 -10.14 -18.99 -0.87
N GLN A 8 -9.94 -18.16 -1.90
CA GLN A 8 -8.83 -17.20 -1.97
C GLN A 8 -8.90 -16.18 -0.84
N ILE A 9 -10.09 -15.67 -0.50
CA ILE A 9 -10.28 -14.77 0.64
C ILE A 9 -9.88 -15.47 1.96
N ALA A 10 -10.32 -16.70 2.16
CA ALA A 10 -10.00 -17.48 3.35
C ALA A 10 -8.48 -17.72 3.50
N GLU A 11 -7.80 -18.09 2.41
CA GLU A 11 -6.35 -18.28 2.38
C GLU A 11 -5.59 -16.98 2.69
N LYS A 12 -5.97 -15.88 2.06
CA LYS A 12 -5.36 -14.55 2.28
C LYS A 12 -5.62 -13.99 3.68
N SER A 13 -6.74 -14.34 4.28
CA SER A 13 -7.11 -13.89 5.63
C SER A 13 -6.34 -14.63 6.73
N SER A 14 -5.64 -15.73 6.40
CA SER A 14 -4.82 -16.52 7.35
C SER A 14 -5.54 -16.83 8.67
N GLY A 15 -6.86 -17.07 8.62
CA GLY A 15 -7.70 -17.35 9.77
C GLY A 15 -8.23 -16.10 10.52
N SER A 16 -7.92 -14.90 10.04
CA SER A 16 -8.45 -13.66 10.60
C SER A 16 -9.83 -13.34 10.00
N TYR A 17 -10.89 -13.44 10.80
CA TYR A 17 -12.24 -13.03 10.38
C TYR A 17 -12.30 -11.56 9.96
N ARG A 18 -11.57 -10.68 10.65
CA ARG A 18 -11.54 -9.25 10.34
C ARG A 18 -10.99 -8.99 8.96
N ASP A 19 -9.88 -9.66 8.60
CA ASP A 19 -9.26 -9.49 7.28
C ASP A 19 -10.14 -10.10 6.18
N GLY A 20 -10.79 -11.22 6.47
CA GLY A 20 -11.79 -11.81 5.57
C GLY A 20 -12.94 -10.87 5.27
N PHE A 21 -13.48 -10.17 6.26
CA PHE A 21 -14.53 -9.17 6.07
C PHE A 21 -14.05 -7.96 5.27
N VAL A 22 -12.83 -7.48 5.52
CA VAL A 22 -12.24 -6.36 4.75
C VAL A 22 -12.07 -6.74 3.28
N PHE A 23 -11.61 -7.95 2.97
CA PHE A 23 -11.52 -8.44 1.60
C PHE A 23 -12.89 -8.58 0.94
N LEU A 24 -13.88 -9.12 1.66
CA LEU A 24 -15.25 -9.21 1.18
C LEU A 24 -15.84 -7.83 0.86
N GLU A 25 -15.67 -6.87 1.74
CA GLU A 25 -16.15 -5.50 1.54
C GLU A 25 -15.49 -4.84 0.32
N LYS A 26 -14.18 -5.00 0.17
CA LYS A 26 -13.44 -4.52 -1.01
C LYS A 26 -13.97 -5.12 -2.31
N ILE A 27 -14.26 -6.43 -2.32
CA ILE A 27 -14.79 -7.13 -3.49
C ILE A 27 -16.22 -6.70 -3.79
N LEU A 28 -17.08 -6.65 -2.77
CA LEU A 28 -18.50 -6.28 -2.94
C LEU A 28 -18.70 -4.81 -3.33
N SER A 29 -17.73 -3.95 -3.06
CA SER A 29 -17.77 -2.54 -3.46
C SER A 29 -17.45 -2.31 -4.94
N GLN A 30 -16.97 -3.34 -5.66
CA GLN A 30 -16.69 -3.24 -7.09
C GLN A 30 -17.96 -3.37 -7.93
N LYS A 31 -18.05 -2.56 -8.98
CA LYS A 31 -19.18 -2.59 -9.92
C LYS A 31 -19.15 -3.80 -10.86
N GLU A 32 -17.97 -4.33 -11.13
CA GLU A 32 -17.75 -5.51 -11.97
C GLU A 32 -16.86 -6.49 -11.22
N LEU A 33 -17.34 -7.71 -11.07
CA LEU A 33 -16.67 -8.82 -10.41
C LEU A 33 -16.13 -9.79 -11.47
N ASP A 34 -15.10 -9.36 -12.19
CA ASP A 34 -14.34 -10.28 -13.00
C ASP A 34 -13.20 -10.93 -12.19
N GLU A 35 -12.73 -12.08 -12.66
CA GLU A 35 -11.67 -12.85 -11.99
C GLU A 35 -10.37 -12.04 -11.85
N LYS A 36 -10.07 -11.19 -12.82
CA LYS A 36 -8.88 -10.33 -12.80
C LYS A 36 -8.97 -9.25 -11.73
N THR A 37 -10.13 -8.62 -11.58
CA THR A 37 -10.38 -7.60 -10.55
C THR A 37 -10.27 -8.22 -9.16
N VAL A 38 -10.86 -9.40 -8.96
CA VAL A 38 -10.78 -10.12 -7.68
C VAL A 38 -9.35 -10.52 -7.35
N THR A 39 -8.64 -11.11 -8.32
CA THR A 39 -7.24 -11.51 -8.14
C THR A 39 -6.34 -10.30 -7.83
N SER A 40 -6.56 -9.16 -8.49
CA SER A 40 -5.85 -7.92 -8.23
C SER A 40 -6.13 -7.36 -6.83
N LEU A 41 -7.37 -7.44 -6.37
CA LEU A 41 -7.76 -6.98 -5.02
C LEU A 41 -7.20 -7.88 -3.90
N LEU A 42 -7.10 -9.17 -4.17
CA LEU A 42 -6.54 -10.17 -3.25
C LEU A 42 -5.01 -10.24 -3.30
N ALA A 43 -4.41 -9.80 -4.41
CA ALA A 43 -2.98 -9.86 -4.62
C ALA A 43 -2.20 -8.98 -3.65
N GLY A 44 -2.79 -7.99 -3.01
CA GLY A 44 -2.21 -7.15 -1.98
C GLY A 44 -0.69 -6.92 -2.08
N VAL A 45 -0.18 -5.88 -1.49
CA VAL A 45 1.28 -5.68 -1.39
C VAL A 45 1.75 -6.26 -0.06
N ASP A 46 2.69 -7.18 -0.08
CA ASP A 46 3.23 -7.72 1.16
C ASP A 46 4.00 -6.65 1.97
N PHE A 47 4.05 -6.83 3.28
CA PHE A 47 4.68 -5.87 4.19
C PHE A 47 6.16 -5.61 3.85
N GLY A 48 6.92 -6.64 3.50
CA GLY A 48 8.33 -6.50 3.13
C GLY A 48 8.53 -5.63 1.88
N THR A 49 7.65 -5.73 0.90
CA THR A 49 7.66 -4.88 -0.31
C THR A 49 7.31 -3.42 0.02
N LEU A 50 6.32 -3.19 0.91
CA LEU A 50 6.00 -1.84 1.39
C LEU A 50 7.18 -1.20 2.14
N VAL A 51 7.89 -1.98 2.97
CA VAL A 51 9.12 -1.52 3.65
C VAL A 51 10.19 -1.12 2.65
N LYS A 52 10.45 -1.96 1.64
CA LYS A 52 11.43 -1.64 0.58
C LYS A 52 11.05 -0.39 -0.20
N PHE A 53 9.78 -0.25 -0.54
CA PHE A 53 9.27 0.92 -1.25
C PHE A 53 9.46 2.20 -0.44
N ALA A 54 9.09 2.17 0.84
CA ALA A 54 9.30 3.30 1.74
C ALA A 54 10.79 3.64 1.94
N ALA A 55 11.65 2.63 2.07
CA ALA A 55 13.10 2.84 2.17
C ALA A 55 13.67 3.54 0.93
N LYS A 56 13.23 3.17 -0.28
CA LYS A 56 13.65 3.86 -1.52
C LYS A 56 13.17 5.32 -1.57
N LEU A 57 11.99 5.59 -1.04
CA LEU A 57 11.51 6.98 -0.90
C LEU A 57 12.34 7.76 0.13
N ALA A 58 12.72 7.17 1.27
CA ALA A 58 13.59 7.80 2.25
C ALA A 58 14.95 8.15 1.66
N GLU A 59 15.52 7.26 0.85
CA GLU A 59 16.78 7.45 0.12
C GLU A 59 16.66 8.47 -1.03
N LYS A 60 15.44 8.95 -1.35
CA LYS A 60 15.16 9.78 -2.53
C LYS A 60 15.53 9.09 -3.86
N ASP A 61 15.53 7.78 -3.87
CA ASP A 61 15.82 6.97 -5.06
C ASP A 61 14.57 6.81 -5.93
N THR A 62 14.31 7.84 -6.73
CA THR A 62 13.15 7.90 -7.65
C THR A 62 13.14 6.71 -8.61
N LYS A 63 14.30 6.34 -9.13
CA LYS A 63 14.43 5.25 -10.11
C LYS A 63 13.98 3.92 -9.51
N GLU A 64 14.54 3.54 -8.38
CA GLU A 64 14.20 2.26 -7.75
C GLU A 64 12.75 2.23 -7.22
N ALA A 65 12.25 3.36 -6.72
CA ALA A 65 10.86 3.47 -6.31
C ALA A 65 9.89 3.24 -7.49
N ILE A 66 10.15 3.81 -8.66
CA ILE A 66 9.35 3.60 -9.88
C ILE A 66 9.49 2.16 -10.39
N LEU A 67 10.69 1.58 -10.34
CA LEU A 67 10.89 0.17 -10.74
C LEU A 67 10.10 -0.79 -9.83
N LEU A 68 10.06 -0.56 -8.53
CA LEU A 68 9.24 -1.35 -7.60
C LEU A 68 7.75 -1.21 -7.91
N LEU A 69 7.28 0.01 -8.18
CA LEU A 69 5.89 0.25 -8.61
C LEU A 69 5.57 -0.55 -9.88
N ASN A 70 6.42 -0.46 -10.91
CA ASN A 70 6.20 -1.14 -12.18
C ASN A 70 6.22 -2.68 -12.01
N ASN A 71 7.06 -3.21 -11.14
CA ASN A 71 7.09 -4.63 -10.84
C ASN A 71 5.78 -5.11 -10.19
N LEU A 72 5.22 -4.34 -9.25
CA LEU A 72 3.93 -4.65 -8.64
C LEU A 72 2.80 -4.63 -9.67
N ILE A 73 2.79 -3.64 -10.55
CA ILE A 73 1.80 -3.54 -11.63
C ILE A 73 1.94 -4.72 -12.61
N ALA A 74 3.16 -5.11 -12.95
CA ALA A 74 3.42 -6.28 -13.79
C ALA A 74 2.96 -7.60 -13.15
N GLN A 75 2.93 -7.68 -11.82
CA GLN A 75 2.38 -8.79 -11.06
C GLN A 75 0.84 -8.77 -10.94
N GLY A 76 0.17 -7.77 -11.52
CA GLY A 76 -1.27 -7.65 -11.53
C GLY A 76 -1.87 -6.82 -10.40
N VAL A 77 -1.05 -6.18 -9.57
CA VAL A 77 -1.56 -5.26 -8.52
C VAL A 77 -1.89 -3.92 -9.16
N SER A 78 -3.12 -3.43 -8.97
CA SER A 78 -3.50 -2.12 -9.50
C SER A 78 -2.80 -0.98 -8.76
N ALA A 79 -2.53 0.13 -9.47
CA ALA A 79 -1.96 1.33 -8.86
C ALA A 79 -2.82 1.84 -7.68
N GLN A 80 -4.14 1.74 -7.79
CA GLN A 80 -5.06 2.12 -6.72
C GLN A 80 -4.89 1.24 -5.48
N ALA A 81 -4.77 -0.08 -5.65
CA ALA A 81 -4.53 -1.00 -4.53
C ALA A 81 -3.18 -0.71 -3.87
N ILE A 82 -2.12 -0.47 -4.65
CA ILE A 82 -0.80 -0.10 -4.14
C ILE A 82 -0.91 1.18 -3.29
N ASN A 83 -1.59 2.22 -3.78
CA ASN A 83 -1.75 3.48 -3.06
C ASN A 83 -2.51 3.30 -1.74
N LEU A 84 -3.59 2.54 -1.73
CA LEU A 84 -4.38 2.26 -0.52
C LEU A 84 -3.55 1.52 0.53
N GLU A 85 -2.85 0.48 0.14
CA GLU A 85 -2.00 -0.30 1.03
C GLU A 85 -0.82 0.53 1.56
N PHE A 86 -0.24 1.36 0.70
CA PHE A 86 0.86 2.22 1.09
C PHE A 86 0.43 3.36 2.03
N ILE A 87 -0.75 3.95 1.83
CA ILE A 87 -1.31 4.93 2.78
C ILE A 87 -1.54 4.29 4.15
N GLN A 88 -2.09 3.08 4.19
CA GLN A 88 -2.26 2.35 5.45
C GLN A 88 -0.90 2.11 6.14
N PHE A 89 0.10 1.72 5.37
CA PHE A 89 1.47 1.54 5.84
C PHE A 89 2.07 2.85 6.39
N LEU A 90 1.96 3.95 5.66
CA LEU A 90 2.44 5.27 6.07
C LEU A 90 1.73 5.79 7.33
N ARG A 91 0.43 5.51 7.47
CA ARG A 91 -0.32 5.83 8.68
C ARG A 91 0.24 5.09 9.89
N ASN A 92 0.52 3.80 9.76
CA ASN A 92 1.15 3.01 10.82
C ASN A 92 2.56 3.53 11.13
N LEU A 93 3.33 3.89 10.11
CA LEU A 93 4.66 4.47 10.25
C LEU A 93 4.61 5.81 11.01
N LEU A 94 3.63 6.67 10.71
CA LEU A 94 3.42 7.91 11.44
C LEU A 94 3.11 7.67 12.91
N PHE A 95 2.23 6.72 13.21
CA PHE A 95 1.86 6.40 14.60
C PHE A 95 3.07 5.91 15.39
N VAL A 96 3.86 5.00 14.83
CA VAL A 96 5.10 4.54 15.44
C VAL A 96 6.08 5.71 15.64
N LYS A 97 6.21 6.60 14.65
CA LYS A 97 7.09 7.80 14.73
C LYS A 97 6.73 8.74 15.87
N VAL A 98 5.44 8.87 16.17
CA VAL A 98 4.96 9.73 17.28
C VAL A 98 4.78 8.99 18.61
N GLY A 99 5.21 7.74 18.69
CA GLY A 99 5.20 6.95 19.92
C GLY A 99 3.87 6.27 20.24
N VAL A 100 2.99 6.10 19.27
CA VAL A 100 1.75 5.31 19.41
C VAL A 100 2.03 3.89 18.96
N PHE A 101 2.06 2.96 19.92
CA PHE A 101 2.36 1.55 19.70
C PHE A 101 1.14 0.66 19.94
N ASP A 102 -0.01 1.03 19.36
CA ASP A 102 -1.17 0.16 19.36
C ASP A 102 -0.95 -1.04 18.43
N ASN A 103 -1.69 -2.11 18.73
CA ASN A 103 -1.68 -3.29 17.86
C ASN A 103 -2.45 -3.02 16.58
N PHE A 104 -1.76 -2.50 15.56
CA PHE A 104 -2.30 -2.22 14.22
C PHE A 104 -2.60 -3.49 13.40
N GLY A 105 -2.75 -4.64 14.05
CA GLY A 105 -2.83 -5.93 13.38
C GLY A 105 -1.49 -6.43 12.83
N LEU A 106 -0.39 -5.79 13.22
CA LEU A 106 0.97 -6.17 12.83
C LEU A 106 1.58 -7.13 13.87
N THR A 107 2.47 -7.98 13.39
CA THR A 107 3.30 -8.82 14.26
C THR A 107 4.32 -7.95 15.04
N ALA A 108 4.83 -8.44 16.16
CA ALA A 108 5.89 -7.75 16.90
C ALA A 108 7.13 -7.50 16.05
N GLU A 109 7.47 -8.43 15.15
CA GLU A 109 8.58 -8.29 14.19
C GLU A 109 8.33 -7.13 13.20
N ASN A 110 7.14 -7.04 12.65
CA ASN A 110 6.76 -5.97 11.73
C ASN A 110 6.74 -4.60 12.42
N LEU A 111 6.27 -4.52 13.66
CA LEU A 111 6.36 -3.30 14.47
C LEU A 111 7.80 -2.86 14.71
N THR A 112 8.70 -3.80 15.02
CA THR A 112 10.14 -3.52 15.16
C THR A 112 10.73 -2.99 13.85
N THR A 113 10.35 -3.57 12.73
CA THR A 113 10.79 -3.12 11.40
C THR A 113 10.29 -1.70 11.10
N LEU A 114 9.02 -1.40 11.40
CA LEU A 114 8.47 -0.04 11.27
C LEU A 114 9.18 0.97 12.15
N ALA A 115 9.49 0.60 13.39
CA ALA A 115 10.21 1.48 14.32
C ALA A 115 11.59 1.87 13.76
N LYS A 116 12.34 0.90 13.25
CA LYS A 116 13.63 1.17 12.58
C LYS A 116 13.47 2.05 11.34
N LEU A 117 12.52 1.73 10.47
CA LEU A 117 12.26 2.50 9.26
C LEU A 117 11.82 3.94 9.58
N SER A 118 11.12 4.14 10.69
CA SER A 118 10.67 5.48 11.11
C SER A 118 11.82 6.43 11.41
N ASP A 119 13.01 5.91 11.72
CA ASP A 119 14.19 6.72 11.95
C ASP A 119 14.74 7.35 10.66
N ASP A 120 14.42 6.78 9.51
CA ASP A 120 14.82 7.28 8.18
C ASP A 120 13.94 8.45 7.69
N PHE A 121 12.88 8.80 8.43
CA PHE A 121 11.93 9.85 8.06
C PHE A 121 11.75 10.89 9.17
N ASP A 122 11.61 12.14 8.76
CA ASP A 122 11.01 13.18 9.60
C ASP A 122 9.49 13.07 9.61
N GLN A 123 8.82 13.55 10.65
CA GLN A 123 7.35 13.60 10.70
C GLN A 123 6.75 14.35 9.51
N SER A 124 7.37 15.45 9.10
CA SER A 124 6.94 16.25 7.95
C SER A 124 7.00 15.47 6.64
N GLN A 125 8.00 14.62 6.46
CA GLN A 125 8.14 13.76 5.26
C GLN A 125 7.05 12.69 5.20
N ILE A 126 6.71 12.07 6.33
CA ILE A 126 5.61 11.09 6.38
C ILE A 126 4.27 11.77 6.08
N LEU A 127 4.02 12.95 6.63
CA LEU A 127 2.81 13.73 6.35
C LEU A 127 2.74 14.15 4.88
N GLU A 128 3.85 14.53 4.28
CA GLU A 128 3.93 14.88 2.87
C GLU A 128 3.61 13.66 1.98
N LEU A 129 4.21 12.50 2.26
CA LEU A 129 3.92 11.25 1.55
C LEU A 129 2.44 10.88 1.65
N LEU A 130 1.84 10.96 2.85
CA LEU A 130 0.42 10.70 3.03
C LEU A 130 -0.44 11.59 2.14
N LYS A 131 -0.17 12.89 2.08
CA LYS A 131 -0.91 13.85 1.23
C LYS A 131 -0.73 13.55 -0.25
N LEU A 132 0.49 13.24 -0.70
CA LEU A 132 0.78 12.94 -2.10
C LEU A 132 0.07 11.67 -2.56
N PHE A 133 0.13 10.60 -1.77
CA PHE A 133 -0.52 9.34 -2.11
C PHE A 133 -2.05 9.41 -1.98
N GLU A 134 -2.59 10.17 -1.03
CA GLU A 134 -4.02 10.45 -0.94
C GLU A 134 -4.51 11.20 -2.19
N SER A 135 -3.76 12.20 -2.65
CA SER A 135 -4.06 12.90 -3.90
C SER A 135 -4.01 11.97 -5.10
N ALA A 136 -3.07 11.02 -5.13
CA ALA A 136 -2.98 10.03 -6.20
C ALA A 136 -4.22 9.11 -6.25
N ILE A 137 -4.79 8.73 -5.10
CA ILE A 137 -6.04 7.97 -5.05
C ILE A 137 -7.22 8.77 -5.59
N GLN A 138 -7.27 10.06 -5.28
CA GLN A 138 -8.37 10.93 -5.73
C GLN A 138 -8.32 11.22 -7.24
N ALA A 139 -7.17 11.08 -7.89
CA ALA A 139 -6.99 11.29 -9.33
C ALA A 139 -7.52 10.11 -10.19
N LYS A 140 -8.79 9.73 -10.01
CA LYS A 140 -9.42 8.55 -10.63
C LYS A 140 -9.55 8.62 -12.16
N ASN A 141 -9.46 9.80 -12.73
CA ASN A 141 -9.68 10.02 -14.17
C ASN A 141 -8.38 10.21 -14.95
N SER A 142 -7.24 9.79 -14.41
CA SER A 142 -5.97 9.85 -15.14
C SER A 142 -6.02 8.93 -16.36
N PRO A 143 -5.59 9.40 -17.55
CA PRO A 143 -5.54 8.58 -18.76
C PRO A 143 -4.51 7.43 -18.64
N ILE A 144 -3.56 7.56 -17.74
CA ILE A 144 -2.57 6.53 -17.40
C ILE A 144 -2.78 6.17 -15.93
N ALA A 145 -3.18 4.92 -15.65
CA ALA A 145 -3.60 4.49 -14.31
C ALA A 145 -2.53 4.71 -13.24
N GLN A 146 -1.25 4.46 -13.53
CA GLN A 146 -0.16 4.61 -12.60
C GLN A 146 0.44 6.02 -12.52
N LEU A 147 0.10 6.92 -13.43
CA LEU A 147 0.69 8.26 -13.49
C LEU A 147 0.52 9.06 -12.19
N PRO A 148 -0.64 9.06 -11.52
CA PRO A 148 -0.77 9.76 -10.24
C PRO A 148 0.21 9.26 -9.16
N THR A 149 0.48 7.97 -9.12
CA THR A 149 1.45 7.36 -8.20
C THR A 149 2.88 7.71 -8.57
N GLU A 150 3.22 7.66 -9.86
CA GLU A 150 4.52 8.09 -10.38
C GLU A 150 4.80 9.56 -10.06
N LEU A 151 3.80 10.43 -10.19
CA LEU A 151 3.89 11.84 -9.81
C LEU A 151 4.12 12.02 -8.30
N ALA A 152 3.42 11.26 -7.46
CA ALA A 152 3.63 11.30 -6.02
C ALA A 152 5.07 10.93 -5.65
N ILE A 153 5.62 9.87 -6.24
CA ILE A 153 7.01 9.46 -6.07
C ILE A 153 7.96 10.58 -6.50
N ALA A 154 7.79 11.09 -7.72
CA ALA A 154 8.66 12.11 -8.29
C ALA A 154 8.62 13.41 -7.47
N GLN A 155 7.44 13.88 -7.07
CA GLN A 155 7.28 15.09 -6.26
C GLN A 155 7.98 14.97 -4.91
N PHE A 156 7.91 13.81 -4.27
CA PHE A 156 8.58 13.59 -3.00
C PHE A 156 10.10 13.46 -3.15
N CYS A 157 10.56 12.71 -4.14
CA CYS A 157 11.98 12.40 -4.31
C CYS A 157 12.77 13.55 -4.93
N LEU A 158 12.19 14.29 -5.87
CA LEU A 158 12.87 15.37 -6.62
C LEU A 158 12.73 16.75 -5.96
N LYS A 159 12.08 16.84 -4.83
CA LYS A 159 12.01 18.07 -4.05
C LYS A 159 13.35 18.28 -3.34
N ASP A 160 13.95 19.45 -3.55
CA ASP A 160 15.15 19.92 -2.85
C ASP A 160 14.90 20.17 -1.37
#